data_9be69b87c43c58ef03456823962fdc29
#
_entry.id   9be69b87c43c58ef03456823962fdc29
#
_cell.length_a   1.000
_cell.length_b   1.000
_cell.length_c   1.000
_cell.angle_alpha   90.00
_cell.angle_beta   90.00
_cell.angle_gamma   90.00
#
_symmetry.space_group_name_H-M   'P 1'
#
loop_
_entity.id
_entity.type
_entity.pdbx_description
1 polymer ?
#
loop_
_entity_poly.entity_id
_entity_poly.type
_entity_poly.pdbx_seq_one_letter_code
_entity_poly.pdbx_strand_id
1 'polypeptide(L)'
;MSKHCVMGLFSDFDEAFAAIADIRDTKVPGVTVDDVTLKSPIEHPEIEEVLGERPVHIQKVTLFGALFGVTFGFFFLAGAQATFLVQPQGGKAVVPLPSNFVLMYEMLIFFAVWLTFFSFLFMSGLFKKRSALYSEKISLDQVAIIVEVEESLGDSVKGLFQKHKVLEIREEVM
;
A
#
# COMPACT_ATOMS: atom_id res chain seq x y z
N MET A 1 -7.24 -22.68 -6.96
CA MET A 1 -8.61 -22.18 -6.91
C MET A 1 -8.64 -20.88 -7.69
N SER A 2 -9.49 -20.77 -8.70
CA SER A 2 -9.67 -19.51 -9.47
C SER A 2 -10.37 -18.52 -8.55
N LYS A 3 -9.72 -17.36 -8.32
CA LYS A 3 -10.33 -16.25 -7.61
C LYS A 3 -11.27 -15.52 -8.55
N HIS A 4 -12.47 -15.28 -8.11
CA HIS A 4 -13.49 -14.54 -8.83
C HIS A 4 -13.63 -13.16 -8.18
N CYS A 5 -13.50 -12.10 -8.96
CA CYS A 5 -13.66 -10.74 -8.48
C CYS A 5 -14.98 -10.16 -8.96
N VAL A 6 -15.83 -9.73 -8.05
CA VAL A 6 -17.10 -9.08 -8.33
C VAL A 6 -16.97 -7.60 -7.97
N MET A 7 -17.24 -6.71 -8.92
CA MET A 7 -17.26 -5.27 -8.71
C MET A 7 -18.66 -4.74 -8.79
N GLY A 8 -19.09 -3.98 -7.79
CA GLY A 8 -20.31 -3.17 -7.78
C GLY A 8 -20.00 -1.69 -7.83
N LEU A 9 -20.65 -0.93 -8.71
CA LEU A 9 -20.59 0.52 -8.76
C LEU A 9 -21.81 1.12 -8.05
N PHE A 10 -21.57 2.07 -7.17
CA PHE A 10 -22.59 2.78 -6.39
C PHE A 10 -22.55 4.27 -6.67
N SER A 11 -23.70 4.93 -6.56
CA SER A 11 -23.82 6.38 -6.77
C SER A 11 -23.28 7.18 -5.58
N ASP A 12 -23.36 6.62 -4.38
CA ASP A 12 -23.06 7.31 -3.13
C ASP A 12 -22.29 6.40 -2.16
N PHE A 13 -21.54 7.02 -1.24
CA PHE A 13 -20.83 6.35 -0.17
C PHE A 13 -21.78 5.62 0.80
N ASP A 14 -22.95 6.20 1.10
CA ASP A 14 -23.90 5.61 2.04
C ASP A 14 -24.37 4.22 1.59
N GLU A 15 -24.68 4.08 0.30
CA GLU A 15 -25.08 2.80 -0.30
C GLU A 15 -23.93 1.79 -0.30
N ALA A 16 -22.72 2.27 -0.61
CA ALA A 16 -21.50 1.46 -0.59
C ALA A 16 -21.17 0.98 0.85
N PHE A 17 -21.23 1.86 1.83
CA PHE A 17 -20.97 1.52 3.23
C PHE A 17 -22.02 0.55 3.78
N ALA A 18 -23.30 0.73 3.45
CA ALA A 18 -24.34 -0.20 3.82
C ALA A 18 -24.08 -1.62 3.24
N ALA A 19 -23.62 -1.71 2.00
CA ALA A 19 -23.25 -2.99 1.40
C ALA A 19 -22.04 -3.64 2.11
N ILE A 20 -21.02 -2.85 2.50
CA ILE A 20 -19.85 -3.37 3.24
C ILE A 20 -20.26 -3.77 4.67
N ALA A 21 -21.15 -3.02 5.33
CA ALA A 21 -21.66 -3.38 6.64
C ALA A 21 -22.40 -4.73 6.62
N ASP A 22 -23.20 -4.96 5.57
CA ASP A 22 -23.88 -6.25 5.37
C ASP A 22 -22.88 -7.42 5.15
N ILE A 23 -21.72 -7.17 4.52
CA ILE A 23 -20.64 -8.15 4.41
C ILE A 23 -19.98 -8.38 5.78
N ARG A 24 -19.72 -7.30 6.53
CA ARG A 24 -19.13 -7.36 7.87
C ARG A 24 -20.00 -8.15 8.83
N ASP A 25 -21.33 -8.00 8.73
CA ASP A 25 -22.31 -8.74 9.54
C ASP A 25 -22.47 -10.21 9.10
N THR A 26 -21.55 -10.72 8.28
CA THR A 26 -21.52 -12.11 7.80
C THR A 26 -22.82 -12.55 7.09
N LYS A 27 -23.51 -11.63 6.42
CA LYS A 27 -24.69 -11.95 5.62
C LYS A 27 -24.37 -12.78 4.37
N VAL A 28 -23.10 -12.76 3.96
CA VAL A 28 -22.54 -13.66 2.95
C VAL A 28 -21.49 -14.56 3.62
N PRO A 29 -21.81 -15.81 3.94
CA PRO A 29 -20.87 -16.73 4.57
C PRO A 29 -19.65 -16.96 3.68
N GLY A 30 -18.44 -16.84 4.26
CA GLY A 30 -17.18 -17.07 3.54
C GLY A 30 -16.58 -15.83 2.89
N VAL A 31 -17.21 -14.66 3.02
CA VAL A 31 -16.66 -13.36 2.60
C VAL A 31 -16.37 -12.52 3.84
N THR A 32 -15.15 -11.98 3.91
CA THR A 32 -14.70 -11.14 5.00
C THR A 32 -14.43 -9.70 4.49
N VAL A 33 -14.35 -8.75 5.41
CA VAL A 33 -14.00 -7.35 5.06
C VAL A 33 -12.60 -7.25 4.45
N ASP A 34 -11.72 -8.20 4.77
CA ASP A 34 -10.36 -8.25 4.20
C ASP A 34 -10.36 -8.55 2.69
N ASP A 35 -11.39 -9.25 2.20
CA ASP A 35 -11.57 -9.56 0.78
C ASP A 35 -12.20 -8.39 0.00
N VAL A 36 -12.58 -7.31 0.70
CA VAL A 36 -13.26 -6.13 0.12
C VAL A 36 -12.24 -5.04 -0.17
N THR A 37 -12.26 -4.51 -1.37
CA THR A 37 -11.50 -3.31 -1.75
C THR A 37 -12.46 -2.23 -2.21
N LEU A 38 -12.40 -1.06 -1.58
CA LEU A 38 -13.16 0.12 -1.99
C LEU A 38 -12.27 1.04 -2.84
N LYS A 39 -12.82 1.55 -3.93
CA LYS A 39 -12.18 2.56 -4.79
C LYS A 39 -13.12 3.72 -4.98
N SER A 40 -12.65 4.92 -4.67
CA SER A 40 -13.42 6.16 -4.78
C SER A 40 -12.55 7.29 -5.35
N PRO A 41 -13.15 8.33 -5.95
CA PRO A 41 -12.41 9.48 -6.46
C PRO A 41 -11.92 10.41 -5.34
N ILE A 42 -12.53 10.34 -4.18
CA ILE A 42 -12.22 11.16 -3.00
C ILE A 42 -12.01 10.28 -1.77
N GLU A 43 -11.23 10.77 -0.83
CA GLU A 43 -11.07 10.16 0.48
C GLU A 43 -12.29 10.49 1.35
N HIS A 44 -12.80 9.49 2.06
CA HIS A 44 -13.89 9.65 3.01
C HIS A 44 -13.47 9.13 4.39
N PRO A 45 -13.67 9.90 5.47
CA PRO A 45 -13.16 9.53 6.81
C PRO A 45 -13.75 8.21 7.34
N GLU A 46 -14.96 7.87 6.97
CA GLU A 46 -15.63 6.64 7.41
C GLU A 46 -15.10 5.36 6.73
N ILE A 47 -14.26 5.48 5.69
CA ILE A 47 -13.70 4.31 4.99
C ILE A 47 -12.90 3.44 5.95
N GLU A 48 -12.07 4.06 6.81
CA GLU A 48 -11.27 3.34 7.80
C GLU A 48 -12.15 2.70 8.89
N GLU A 49 -13.24 3.34 9.26
CA GLU A 49 -14.18 2.79 10.24
C GLU A 49 -14.92 1.55 9.71
N VAL A 50 -15.29 1.57 8.44
CA VAL A 50 -16.07 0.51 7.80
C VAL A 50 -15.19 -0.67 7.36
N LEU A 51 -14.03 -0.40 6.76
CA LEU A 51 -13.09 -1.43 6.28
C LEU A 51 -12.09 -1.89 7.34
N GLY A 52 -11.94 -1.13 8.45
CA GLY A 52 -10.90 -1.34 9.45
C GLY A 52 -9.53 -0.80 9.03
N GLU A 53 -8.67 -0.60 10.02
CA GLU A 53 -7.29 -0.15 9.79
C GLU A 53 -6.48 -1.24 9.09
N ARG A 54 -5.90 -0.93 7.95
CA ARG A 54 -4.99 -1.83 7.24
C ARG A 54 -3.54 -1.50 7.54
N PRO A 55 -2.69 -2.50 7.82
CA PRO A 55 -1.30 -2.25 8.18
C PRO A 55 -0.53 -1.63 7.01
N VAL A 56 0.02 -0.44 7.23
CA VAL A 56 0.88 0.24 6.27
C VAL A 56 2.31 -0.23 6.43
N HIS A 57 2.86 -0.87 5.41
CA HIS A 57 4.22 -1.44 5.43
C HIS A 57 5.31 -0.44 5.02
N ILE A 58 4.95 0.72 4.46
CA ILE A 58 5.90 1.74 3.98
C ILE A 58 6.80 2.22 5.10
N GLN A 59 6.24 2.47 6.30
CA GLN A 59 7.00 2.91 7.47
C GLN A 59 8.13 1.96 7.86
N LYS A 60 7.89 0.64 7.77
CA LYS A 60 8.91 -0.39 8.06
C LYS A 60 10.03 -0.37 7.03
N VAL A 61 9.70 -0.18 5.76
CA VAL A 61 10.67 -0.07 4.67
C VAL A 61 11.52 1.20 4.82
N THR A 62 10.89 2.33 5.18
CA THR A 62 11.60 3.59 5.46
C THR A 62 12.58 3.44 6.61
N LEU A 63 12.17 2.82 7.72
CA LEU A 63 13.03 2.56 8.87
C LEU A 63 14.21 1.66 8.49
N PHE A 64 13.95 0.59 7.74
CA PHE A 64 15.01 -0.28 7.22
C PHE A 64 15.99 0.51 6.36
N GLY A 65 15.51 1.37 5.45
CA GLY A 65 16.33 2.25 4.63
C GLY A 65 17.23 3.17 5.44
N ALA A 66 16.68 3.79 6.49
CA ALA A 66 17.42 4.66 7.39
C ALA A 66 18.57 3.91 8.11
N LEU A 67 18.28 2.76 8.71
CA LEU A 67 19.25 1.93 9.41
C LEU A 67 20.34 1.40 8.46
N PHE A 68 19.92 0.96 7.28
CA PHE A 68 20.86 0.55 6.23
C PHE A 68 21.78 1.71 5.83
N GLY A 69 21.21 2.92 5.62
CA GLY A 69 21.96 4.10 5.24
C GLY A 69 23.04 4.50 6.25
N VAL A 70 22.72 4.51 7.53
CA VAL A 70 23.71 4.78 8.61
C VAL A 70 24.82 3.75 8.60
N THR A 71 24.44 2.47 8.57
CA THR A 71 25.42 1.36 8.63
C THR A 71 26.32 1.36 7.41
N PHE A 72 25.74 1.49 6.22
CA PHE A 72 26.46 1.58 4.96
C PHE A 72 27.40 2.80 4.94
N GLY A 73 26.89 3.98 5.33
CA GLY A 73 27.67 5.21 5.39
C GLY A 73 28.88 5.09 6.31
N PHE A 74 28.69 4.50 7.50
CA PHE A 74 29.80 4.28 8.43
C PHE A 74 30.86 3.35 7.85
N PHE A 75 30.51 2.16 7.38
CA PHE A 75 31.50 1.19 6.88
C PHE A 75 32.15 1.64 5.58
N PHE A 76 31.42 2.32 4.71
CA PHE A 76 31.97 2.88 3.49
C PHE A 76 33.07 3.93 3.79
N LEU A 77 32.75 4.88 4.69
CA LEU A 77 33.69 5.92 5.08
C LEU A 77 34.89 5.35 5.85
N ALA A 78 34.61 4.52 6.85
CA ALA A 78 35.67 3.91 7.66
C ALA A 78 36.63 3.08 6.78
N GLY A 79 36.09 2.30 5.84
CA GLY A 79 36.84 1.54 4.87
C GLY A 79 37.68 2.43 3.96
N ALA A 80 37.08 3.47 3.37
CA ALA A 80 37.81 4.41 2.53
C ALA A 80 38.94 5.15 3.29
N GLN A 81 38.69 5.60 4.51
CA GLN A 81 39.66 6.28 5.34
C GLN A 81 40.78 5.36 5.80
N ALA A 82 40.46 4.14 6.19
CA ALA A 82 41.48 3.17 6.65
C ALA A 82 42.41 2.68 5.54
N THR A 83 41.89 2.63 4.29
CA THR A 83 42.68 2.16 3.12
C THR A 83 43.35 3.29 2.33
N PHE A 84 43.14 4.54 2.71
CA PHE A 84 43.72 5.67 2.01
C PHE A 84 45.26 5.68 2.16
N LEU A 85 45.98 5.88 1.06
CA LEU A 85 47.43 5.79 1.02
C LEU A 85 48.16 6.83 1.90
N VAL A 86 47.55 8.00 2.08
CA VAL A 86 48.10 9.07 2.92
C VAL A 86 47.29 9.13 4.22
N GLN A 87 47.89 8.67 5.29
CA GLN A 87 47.26 8.69 6.61
C GLN A 87 47.44 10.04 7.31
N PRO A 88 46.45 10.51 8.11
CA PRO A 88 46.56 11.76 8.85
C PRO A 88 47.66 11.67 9.88
N GLN A 89 48.50 12.73 10.00
CA GLN A 89 49.57 12.87 10.97
C GLN A 89 49.15 13.84 12.10
N GLY A 90 49.86 13.81 13.21
CA GLY A 90 49.63 14.73 14.31
C GLY A 90 48.55 14.31 15.30
N GLY A 91 48.38 13.00 15.53
CA GLY A 91 47.47 12.47 16.56
C GLY A 91 45.98 12.47 16.19
N LYS A 92 45.64 12.73 14.94
CA LYS A 92 44.26 12.61 14.47
C LYS A 92 43.89 11.13 14.25
N ALA A 93 42.69 10.75 14.64
CA ALA A 93 42.18 9.41 14.38
C ALA A 93 42.03 9.16 12.87
N VAL A 94 42.42 7.95 12.42
CA VAL A 94 42.26 7.53 11.02
C VAL A 94 40.78 7.56 10.60
N VAL A 95 39.91 7.16 11.51
CA VAL A 95 38.45 7.22 11.33
C VAL A 95 37.87 8.25 12.32
N PRO A 96 37.77 9.52 11.94
CA PRO A 96 37.28 10.58 12.84
C PRO A 96 35.75 10.54 12.93
N LEU A 97 35.21 10.03 14.03
CA LEU A 97 33.74 9.90 14.22
C LEU A 97 32.97 11.21 14.05
N PRO A 98 33.39 12.38 14.62
CA PRO A 98 32.59 13.59 14.51
C PRO A 98 32.31 14.05 13.08
N SER A 99 33.31 13.98 12.19
CA SER A 99 33.14 14.34 10.78
C SER A 99 32.35 13.29 10.00
N ASN A 100 32.47 12.02 10.40
CA ASN A 100 31.77 10.93 9.74
C ASN A 100 30.26 10.93 10.06
N PHE A 101 29.84 11.44 11.22
CA PHE A 101 28.43 11.56 11.57
C PHE A 101 27.62 12.38 10.56
N VAL A 102 28.20 13.44 10.01
CA VAL A 102 27.52 14.26 9.00
C VAL A 102 27.15 13.42 7.78
N LEU A 103 28.11 12.66 7.24
CA LEU A 103 27.87 11.85 6.05
C LEU A 103 26.99 10.61 6.36
N MET A 104 27.13 10.03 7.56
CA MET A 104 26.23 8.98 8.01
C MET A 104 24.77 9.46 8.05
N TYR A 105 24.54 10.67 8.55
CA TYR A 105 23.22 11.31 8.56
C TYR A 105 22.69 11.57 7.14
N GLU A 106 23.53 12.04 6.23
CA GLU A 106 23.15 12.23 4.84
C GLU A 106 22.76 10.89 4.17
N MET A 107 23.55 9.83 4.43
CA MET A 107 23.25 8.49 3.91
C MET A 107 21.96 7.90 4.53
N LEU A 108 21.69 8.19 5.80
CA LEU A 108 20.43 7.83 6.45
C LEU A 108 19.27 8.41 5.66
N ILE A 109 19.26 9.73 5.45
CA ILE A 109 18.18 10.41 4.74
C ILE A 109 18.08 9.91 3.30
N PHE A 110 19.21 9.80 2.60
CA PHE A 110 19.24 9.36 1.21
C PHE A 110 18.56 8.01 1.03
N PHE A 111 18.97 6.99 1.78
CA PHE A 111 18.40 5.66 1.66
C PHE A 111 16.95 5.60 2.17
N ALA A 112 16.63 6.32 3.24
CA ALA A 112 15.25 6.40 3.74
C ALA A 112 14.31 6.96 2.67
N VAL A 113 14.64 8.09 2.06
CA VAL A 113 13.83 8.76 1.03
C VAL A 113 13.69 7.89 -0.21
N TRP A 114 14.79 7.33 -0.72
CA TRP A 114 14.76 6.49 -1.92
C TRP A 114 13.95 5.21 -1.71
N LEU A 115 14.15 4.52 -0.59
CA LEU A 115 13.39 3.31 -0.31
C LEU A 115 11.90 3.61 -0.11
N THR A 116 11.56 4.72 0.55
CA THR A 116 10.16 5.16 0.68
C THR A 116 9.55 5.44 -0.68
N PHE A 117 10.25 6.19 -1.53
CA PHE A 117 9.78 6.53 -2.87
C PHE A 117 9.51 5.29 -3.72
N PHE A 118 10.47 4.38 -3.80
CA PHE A 118 10.29 3.14 -4.56
C PHE A 118 9.21 2.24 -3.94
N SER A 119 9.19 2.12 -2.62
CA SER A 119 8.14 1.36 -1.93
C SER A 119 6.75 1.89 -2.27
N PHE A 120 6.57 3.21 -2.27
CA PHE A 120 5.33 3.85 -2.68
C PHE A 120 4.95 3.51 -4.13
N LEU A 121 5.90 3.61 -5.08
CA LEU A 121 5.64 3.28 -6.48
C LEU A 121 5.21 1.81 -6.68
N PHE A 122 5.86 0.88 -5.97
CA PHE A 122 5.51 -0.53 -6.06
C PHE A 122 4.16 -0.84 -5.39
N MET A 123 3.92 -0.28 -4.21
CA MET A 123 2.69 -0.53 -3.46
C MET A 123 1.47 0.13 -4.08
N SER A 124 1.61 1.30 -4.72
CA SER A 124 0.52 1.96 -5.44
C SER A 124 0.07 1.23 -6.70
N GLY A 125 0.82 0.18 -7.12
CA GLY A 125 0.43 -0.65 -8.25
C GLY A 125 0.49 0.05 -9.61
N LEU A 126 1.23 1.16 -9.73
CA LEU A 126 1.37 1.94 -10.97
C LEU A 126 1.87 1.12 -12.17
N PHE A 127 2.63 0.06 -11.91
CA PHE A 127 3.16 -0.83 -12.94
C PHE A 127 2.22 -2.00 -13.28
N LYS A 128 1.09 -2.16 -12.54
CA LYS A 128 0.12 -3.20 -12.84
C LYS A 128 -0.75 -2.79 -14.03
N LYS A 129 -1.05 -3.74 -14.92
CA LYS A 129 -2.05 -3.53 -15.96
C LYS A 129 -3.40 -3.21 -15.32
N ARG A 130 -4.16 -2.33 -15.94
CA ARG A 130 -5.53 -2.06 -15.50
C ARG A 130 -6.35 -3.35 -15.57
N SER A 131 -7.06 -3.66 -14.50
CA SER A 131 -8.00 -4.78 -14.45
C SER A 131 -9.15 -4.53 -15.43
N ALA A 132 -9.75 -5.59 -15.97
CA ALA A 132 -10.97 -5.51 -16.76
C ALA A 132 -12.15 -4.91 -15.96
N LEU A 133 -12.08 -5.00 -14.64
CA LEU A 133 -13.03 -4.37 -13.72
C LEU A 133 -12.92 -2.84 -13.67
N TYR A 134 -11.88 -2.22 -14.25
CA TYR A 134 -11.71 -0.77 -14.19
C TYR A 134 -12.85 -0.07 -14.94
N SER A 135 -13.48 0.91 -14.29
CA SER A 135 -14.45 1.82 -14.90
C SER A 135 -13.94 3.26 -14.75
N GLU A 136 -14.02 4.05 -15.82
CA GLU A 136 -13.67 5.49 -15.77
C GLU A 136 -14.59 6.27 -14.83
N LYS A 137 -15.80 5.78 -14.60
CA LYS A 137 -16.79 6.38 -13.70
C LYS A 137 -16.29 6.45 -12.25
N ILE A 138 -15.42 5.52 -11.83
CA ILE A 138 -14.80 5.52 -10.51
C ILE A 138 -13.89 6.75 -10.30
N SER A 139 -13.36 7.30 -11.37
CA SER A 139 -12.51 8.50 -11.32
C SER A 139 -13.30 9.81 -11.39
N LEU A 140 -14.60 9.74 -11.63
CA LEU A 140 -15.49 10.91 -11.76
C LEU A 140 -16.30 11.12 -10.47
N ASP A 141 -17.26 10.28 -10.22
CA ASP A 141 -18.28 10.50 -9.20
C ASP A 141 -18.84 9.21 -8.55
N GLN A 142 -18.36 8.03 -8.97
CA GLN A 142 -18.90 6.76 -8.47
C GLN A 142 -17.93 6.03 -7.55
N VAL A 143 -18.50 5.30 -6.60
CA VAL A 143 -17.77 4.46 -5.65
C VAL A 143 -17.83 3.01 -6.10
N ALA A 144 -16.70 2.35 -6.20
CA ALA A 144 -16.63 0.93 -6.53
C ALA A 144 -16.25 0.08 -5.33
N ILE A 145 -16.99 -0.99 -5.12
CA ILE A 145 -16.64 -2.06 -4.19
C ILE A 145 -16.23 -3.26 -5.03
N ILE A 146 -15.03 -3.77 -4.77
CA ILE A 146 -14.50 -4.99 -5.38
C ILE A 146 -14.38 -6.03 -4.29
N VAL A 147 -15.00 -7.18 -4.49
CA VAL A 147 -14.96 -8.30 -3.56
C VAL A 147 -14.28 -9.48 -4.23
N GLU A 148 -13.22 -10.02 -3.60
CA GLU A 148 -12.54 -11.22 -4.05
C GLU A 148 -13.18 -12.43 -3.38
N VAL A 149 -13.82 -13.30 -4.16
CA VAL A 149 -14.57 -14.46 -3.66
C VAL A 149 -14.26 -15.71 -4.47
N GLU A 150 -14.67 -16.85 -3.94
CA GLU A 150 -14.76 -18.10 -4.73
C GLU A 150 -15.94 -18.01 -5.70
N GLU A 151 -15.84 -18.68 -6.84
CA GLU A 151 -16.84 -18.66 -7.91
C GLU A 151 -18.25 -19.02 -7.39
N SER A 152 -18.34 -19.92 -6.41
CA SER A 152 -19.61 -20.35 -5.77
C SER A 152 -20.32 -19.24 -5.00
N LEU A 153 -19.61 -18.22 -4.54
CA LEU A 153 -20.14 -17.11 -3.73
C LEU A 153 -20.46 -15.84 -4.55
N GLY A 154 -20.04 -15.81 -5.81
CA GLY A 154 -20.24 -14.66 -6.69
C GLY A 154 -21.69 -14.22 -6.79
N ASP A 155 -22.61 -15.16 -6.95
CA ASP A 155 -24.04 -14.84 -7.07
C ASP A 155 -24.64 -14.29 -5.77
N SER A 156 -24.15 -14.74 -4.61
CA SER A 156 -24.59 -14.21 -3.32
C SER A 156 -24.14 -12.75 -3.12
N VAL A 157 -22.93 -12.41 -3.55
CA VAL A 157 -22.42 -11.03 -3.52
C VAL A 157 -23.18 -10.13 -4.49
N LYS A 158 -23.51 -10.61 -5.69
CA LYS A 158 -24.35 -9.88 -6.64
C LYS A 158 -25.73 -9.58 -6.06
N GLY A 159 -26.36 -10.57 -5.43
CA GLY A 159 -27.66 -10.39 -4.77
C GLY A 159 -27.63 -9.35 -3.66
N LEU A 160 -26.52 -9.32 -2.90
CA LEU A 160 -26.29 -8.28 -1.88
C LEU A 160 -26.13 -6.90 -2.52
N PHE A 161 -25.33 -6.75 -3.56
CA PHE A 161 -25.16 -5.47 -4.26
C PHE A 161 -26.46 -4.97 -4.87
N GLN A 162 -27.28 -5.84 -5.47
CA GLN A 162 -28.60 -5.48 -6.01
C GLN A 162 -29.55 -4.95 -4.94
N LYS A 163 -29.48 -5.49 -3.72
CA LYS A 163 -30.27 -5.00 -2.58
C LYS A 163 -29.91 -3.56 -2.21
N HIS A 164 -28.64 -3.16 -2.40
CA HIS A 164 -28.13 -1.83 -2.09
C HIS A 164 -28.05 -0.89 -3.31
N LYS A 165 -28.94 -1.08 -4.30
CA LYS A 165 -29.11 -0.21 -5.49
C LYS A 165 -27.84 -0.01 -6.31
N VAL A 166 -27.07 -1.07 -6.49
CA VAL A 166 -25.90 -1.06 -7.36
C VAL A 166 -26.26 -0.57 -8.76
N LEU A 167 -25.45 0.33 -9.33
CA LEU A 167 -25.65 0.87 -10.68
C LEU A 167 -25.18 -0.09 -11.77
N GLU A 168 -24.05 -0.75 -11.54
CA GLU A 168 -23.44 -1.64 -12.51
C GLU A 168 -22.66 -2.74 -11.77
N ILE A 169 -22.76 -3.97 -12.23
CA ILE A 169 -21.98 -5.11 -11.71
C ILE A 169 -21.05 -5.60 -12.81
N ARG A 170 -19.78 -5.78 -12.53
CA ARG A 170 -18.80 -6.41 -13.42
C ARG A 170 -18.09 -7.55 -12.70
N GLU A 171 -17.67 -8.53 -13.48
CA GLU A 171 -16.98 -9.71 -13.00
C GLU A 171 -15.73 -9.97 -13.79
N GLU A 172 -14.69 -10.48 -13.10
CA GLU A 172 -13.44 -10.93 -13.70
C GLU A 172 -12.98 -12.20 -13.00
N VAL A 173 -12.62 -13.19 -13.77
CA VAL A 173 -11.99 -14.43 -13.26
C VAL A 173 -10.49 -14.24 -13.37
N MET A 174 -9.78 -14.31 -12.22
CA MET A 174 -8.32 -14.23 -12.16
C MET A 174 -7.66 -15.61 -12.13
#